data_696f2a25bb6131f1bfd2afb34e9e79b9
#
_entry.id   696f2a25bb6131f1bfd2afb34e9e79b9
#
_cell.length_a   1.000
_cell.length_b   1.000
_cell.length_c   1.000
_cell.angle_alpha   90.00
_cell.angle_beta   90.00
_cell.angle_gamma   90.00
#
_symmetry.space_group_name_H-M   'P 1'
#
loop_
_entity.id
_entity.type
_entity.pdbx_description
1 polymer ?
#
loop_
_entity_poly.entity_id
_entity_poly.type
_entity_poly.pdbx_seq_one_letter_code
_entity_poly.pdbx_strand_id
1 'polypeptide(L)'
;QLGYMFFAAGLGAYNASIFHLMTHGFFKALLFLSAGSVIHAMHHEQDMRKMGGLFKKIPFTGTMMWIGSLAIIGFPYFSGYYSKESILENAYYADSSMATFAYTIGILTALLTAFYSWRLLFMTFHGENKSDKKTFDHAHESPLVMTLPLALLAFGSIFVGMFFADYYIGKMQYVFW
;
A
#
# COMPACT_ATOMS: atom_id res chain seq x y z
N GLN A 1 -6.00 -7.08 2.39
CA GLN A 1 -5.69 -6.22 3.54
C GLN A 1 -6.83 -6.22 4.58
N LEU A 2 -8.10 -6.11 4.15
CA LEU A 2 -9.23 -6.26 5.09
C LEU A 2 -9.25 -7.64 5.76
N GLY A 3 -8.90 -8.70 5.03
CA GLY A 3 -8.74 -10.04 5.60
C GLY A 3 -7.75 -10.09 6.76
N TYR A 4 -6.63 -9.37 6.70
CA TYR A 4 -5.70 -9.24 7.82
C TYR A 4 -6.36 -8.62 9.06
N MET A 5 -7.16 -7.57 8.87
CA MET A 5 -7.87 -6.91 9.98
C MET A 5 -8.89 -7.85 10.62
N PHE A 6 -9.65 -8.58 9.80
CA PHE A 6 -10.66 -9.51 10.29
C PHE A 6 -10.06 -10.70 11.05
N PHE A 7 -9.00 -11.31 10.55
CA PHE A 7 -8.43 -12.41 11.32
C PHE A 7 -7.68 -11.93 12.57
N ALA A 8 -7.05 -10.75 12.55
CA ALA A 8 -6.47 -10.15 13.74
C ALA A 8 -7.55 -9.89 14.82
N ALA A 9 -8.71 -9.33 14.43
CA ALA A 9 -9.84 -9.15 15.31
C ALA A 9 -10.39 -10.50 15.82
N GLY A 10 -10.46 -11.52 14.96
CA GLY A 10 -10.86 -12.87 15.32
C GLY A 10 -9.93 -13.57 16.33
N LEU A 11 -8.65 -13.17 16.37
CA LEU A 11 -7.66 -13.62 17.35
C LEU A 11 -7.67 -12.78 18.65
N GLY A 12 -8.54 -11.76 18.74
CA GLY A 12 -8.58 -10.83 19.87
C GLY A 12 -7.54 -9.71 19.82
N ALA A 13 -6.72 -9.62 18.75
CA ALA A 13 -5.73 -8.59 18.56
C ALA A 13 -6.35 -7.32 17.95
N TYR A 14 -7.33 -6.72 18.66
CA TYR A 14 -8.10 -5.56 18.17
C TYR A 14 -7.23 -4.33 17.94
N ASN A 15 -6.25 -4.10 18.81
CA ASN A 15 -5.27 -3.01 18.68
C ASN A 15 -4.49 -3.11 17.36
N ALA A 16 -3.96 -4.29 17.02
CA ALA A 16 -3.25 -4.55 15.78
C ALA A 16 -4.18 -4.40 14.56
N SER A 17 -5.42 -4.87 14.66
CA SER A 17 -6.43 -4.73 13.62
C SER A 17 -6.74 -3.26 13.30
N ILE A 18 -7.00 -2.44 14.33
CA ILE A 18 -7.30 -1.00 14.18
C ILE A 18 -6.05 -0.23 13.74
N PHE A 19 -4.87 -0.61 14.24
CA PHE A 19 -3.61 -0.01 13.78
C PHE A 19 -3.41 -0.23 12.28
N HIS A 20 -3.67 -1.45 11.80
CA HIS A 20 -3.59 -1.73 10.37
C HIS A 20 -4.66 -0.98 9.56
N LEU A 21 -5.87 -0.80 10.10
CA LEU A 21 -6.90 0.01 9.47
C LEU A 21 -6.44 1.45 9.26
N MET A 22 -5.82 2.06 10.27
CA MET A 22 -5.30 3.42 10.19
C MET A 22 -4.18 3.55 9.13
N THR A 23 -3.15 2.71 9.20
CA THR A 23 -2.04 2.75 8.23
C THR A 23 -2.51 2.40 6.82
N HIS A 24 -3.43 1.43 6.69
CA HIS A 24 -4.05 1.04 5.44
C HIS A 24 -4.80 2.20 4.77
N GLY A 25 -5.48 3.04 5.55
CA GLY A 25 -6.16 4.23 5.04
C GLY A 25 -5.21 5.12 4.23
N PHE A 26 -4.00 5.38 4.73
CA PHE A 26 -3.01 6.22 4.05
C PHE A 26 -2.50 5.57 2.77
N PHE A 27 -1.93 4.37 2.82
CA PHE A 27 -1.30 3.80 1.64
C PHE A 27 -2.33 3.31 0.60
N LYS A 28 -3.53 2.93 1.03
CA LYS A 28 -4.57 2.51 0.08
C LYS A 28 -5.14 3.72 -0.68
N ALA A 29 -5.43 4.80 0.04
CA ALA A 29 -5.84 6.05 -0.60
C ALA A 29 -4.75 6.56 -1.55
N LEU A 30 -3.46 6.52 -1.13
CA LEU A 30 -2.33 6.90 -1.97
C LEU A 30 -2.30 6.10 -3.28
N LEU A 31 -2.41 4.77 -3.21
CA LEU A 31 -2.40 3.90 -4.39
C LEU A 31 -3.56 4.19 -5.33
N PHE A 32 -4.79 4.35 -4.79
CA PHE A 32 -5.97 4.60 -5.61
C PHE A 32 -5.95 5.97 -6.27
N LEU A 33 -5.59 7.01 -5.54
CA LEU A 33 -5.49 8.36 -6.10
C LEU A 33 -4.34 8.47 -7.10
N SER A 34 -3.21 7.79 -6.86
CA SER A 34 -2.12 7.70 -7.84
C SER A 34 -2.57 6.96 -9.12
N ALA A 35 -3.34 5.87 -8.98
CA ALA A 35 -3.91 5.19 -10.14
C ALA A 35 -4.88 6.12 -10.91
N GLY A 36 -5.69 6.90 -10.20
CA GLY A 36 -6.53 7.93 -10.81
C GLY A 36 -5.73 8.97 -11.60
N SER A 37 -4.58 9.39 -11.06
CA SER A 37 -3.65 10.31 -11.75
C SER A 37 -3.06 9.67 -13.04
N VAL A 38 -2.70 8.39 -13.00
CA VAL A 38 -2.24 7.64 -14.18
C VAL A 38 -3.35 7.56 -15.25
N ILE A 39 -4.56 7.20 -14.85
CA ILE A 39 -5.72 7.09 -15.75
C ILE A 39 -6.02 8.44 -16.40
N HIS A 40 -5.92 9.54 -15.63
CA HIS A 40 -6.09 10.89 -16.15
C HIS A 40 -5.00 11.23 -17.19
N ALA A 41 -3.73 10.95 -16.89
CA ALA A 41 -2.62 11.19 -17.82
C ALA A 41 -2.72 10.35 -19.11
N MET A 42 -3.36 9.17 -19.05
CA MET A 42 -3.50 8.21 -20.15
C MET A 42 -4.86 8.31 -20.86
N HIS A 43 -5.55 9.46 -20.80
CA HIS A 43 -6.84 9.69 -21.48
C HIS A 43 -7.88 8.61 -21.19
N HIS A 44 -8.03 8.24 -19.90
CA HIS A 44 -8.95 7.24 -19.37
C HIS A 44 -8.65 5.77 -19.71
N GLU A 45 -7.46 5.46 -20.24
CA GLU A 45 -7.02 4.06 -20.32
C GLU A 45 -6.78 3.48 -18.93
N GLN A 46 -7.32 2.30 -18.65
CA GLN A 46 -7.21 1.60 -17.37
C GLN A 46 -6.42 0.29 -17.47
N ASP A 47 -6.21 -0.20 -18.69
CA ASP A 47 -5.51 -1.46 -18.89
C ASP A 47 -3.99 -1.25 -18.85
N MET A 48 -3.34 -1.68 -17.76
CA MET A 48 -1.89 -1.57 -17.61
C MET A 48 -1.09 -2.34 -18.68
N ARG A 49 -1.71 -3.28 -19.39
CA ARG A 49 -1.07 -4.00 -20.51
C ARG A 49 -0.82 -3.10 -21.71
N LYS A 50 -1.55 -1.99 -21.79
CA LYS A 50 -1.42 -0.96 -22.82
C LYS A 50 -0.59 0.25 -22.34
N MET A 51 0.02 0.17 -21.16
CA MET A 51 0.87 1.21 -20.59
C MET A 51 2.35 0.79 -20.67
N GLY A 52 3.23 1.60 -20.13
CA GLY A 52 4.67 1.31 -20.01
C GLY A 52 5.50 2.59 -20.15
N GLY A 53 6.62 2.64 -19.44
CA GLY A 53 7.56 3.76 -19.52
C GLY A 53 7.06 5.10 -18.97
N LEU A 54 5.93 5.12 -18.26
CA LEU A 54 5.28 6.35 -17.78
C LEU A 54 6.09 7.11 -16.73
N PHE A 55 7.07 6.49 -16.10
CA PHE A 55 7.92 7.17 -15.11
C PHE A 55 8.63 8.41 -15.66
N LYS A 56 8.92 8.42 -16.97
CA LYS A 56 9.54 9.56 -17.66
C LYS A 56 8.57 10.73 -17.86
N LYS A 57 7.28 10.48 -17.94
CA LYS A 57 6.23 11.48 -18.22
C LYS A 57 5.58 12.02 -16.94
N ILE A 58 5.34 11.14 -15.97
CA ILE A 58 4.68 11.43 -14.70
C ILE A 58 5.53 10.92 -13.52
N PRO A 59 6.73 11.47 -13.30
CA PRO A 59 7.66 10.99 -12.27
C PRO A 59 7.15 11.18 -10.85
N PHE A 60 6.42 12.26 -10.56
CA PHE A 60 5.85 12.49 -9.24
C PHE A 60 4.81 11.42 -8.91
N THR A 61 3.80 11.23 -9.78
CA THR A 61 2.79 10.19 -9.63
C THR A 61 3.44 8.80 -9.54
N GLY A 62 4.46 8.52 -10.34
CA GLY A 62 5.24 7.30 -10.29
C GLY A 62 5.90 7.07 -8.92
N THR A 63 6.51 8.11 -8.35
CA THR A 63 7.12 8.06 -7.01
C THR A 63 6.06 7.80 -5.93
N MET A 64 4.90 8.45 -6.00
CA MET A 64 3.78 8.22 -5.07
C MET A 64 3.28 6.77 -5.14
N MET A 65 3.19 6.20 -6.34
CA MET A 65 2.82 4.80 -6.53
C MET A 65 3.89 3.84 -5.97
N TRP A 66 5.17 4.17 -6.09
CA TRP A 66 6.26 3.41 -5.47
C TRP A 66 6.14 3.42 -3.94
N ILE A 67 5.94 4.59 -3.31
CA ILE A 67 5.77 4.73 -1.86
C ILE A 67 4.58 3.89 -1.38
N GLY A 68 3.43 4.03 -2.02
CA GLY A 68 2.23 3.25 -1.67
C GLY A 68 2.42 1.74 -1.82
N SER A 69 3.15 1.31 -2.87
CA SER A 69 3.45 -0.11 -3.11
C SER A 69 4.42 -0.67 -2.07
N LEU A 70 5.45 0.07 -1.67
CA LEU A 70 6.36 -0.34 -0.59
C LEU A 70 5.62 -0.43 0.74
N ALA A 71 4.73 0.53 1.02
CA ALA A 71 3.92 0.51 2.25
C ALA A 71 2.96 -0.69 2.29
N ILE A 72 2.22 -0.99 1.21
CA ILE A 72 1.27 -2.13 1.20
C ILE A 72 1.97 -3.49 1.24
N ILE A 73 3.17 -3.62 0.67
CA ILE A 73 3.99 -4.84 0.75
C ILE A 73 4.45 -5.06 2.20
N GLY A 74 4.66 -4.01 2.97
CA GLY A 74 5.23 -4.05 4.31
C GLY A 74 6.76 -3.96 4.26
N PHE A 75 7.30 -3.10 3.38
CA PHE A 75 8.73 -2.84 3.34
C PHE A 75 9.20 -2.16 4.65
N PRO A 76 10.35 -2.55 5.22
CA PRO A 76 10.85 -1.99 6.48
C PRO A 76 10.82 -0.46 6.52
N TYR A 77 10.46 0.09 7.66
CA TYR A 77 10.30 1.53 7.95
C TYR A 77 9.07 2.21 7.34
N PHE A 78 8.32 1.55 6.47
CA PHE A 78 7.02 2.05 6.00
C PHE A 78 5.89 1.69 6.97
N SER A 79 4.81 2.48 6.97
CA SER A 79 3.70 2.31 7.93
C SER A 79 3.08 0.90 7.89
N GLY A 80 2.98 0.29 6.70
CA GLY A 80 2.46 -1.06 6.53
C GLY A 80 3.33 -2.16 7.14
N TYR A 81 4.63 -1.94 7.30
CA TYR A 81 5.54 -2.86 7.98
C TYR A 81 5.10 -3.07 9.43
N TYR A 82 5.05 -2.01 10.21
CA TYR A 82 4.71 -2.08 11.64
C TYR A 82 3.34 -2.73 11.89
N SER A 83 2.34 -2.34 11.13
CA SER A 83 0.98 -2.81 11.35
C SER A 83 0.74 -4.24 10.86
N LYS A 84 1.31 -4.63 9.72
CA LYS A 84 1.16 -5.99 9.17
C LYS A 84 1.96 -7.01 9.96
N GLU A 85 3.19 -6.66 10.35
CA GLU A 85 4.04 -7.52 11.16
C GLU A 85 3.38 -7.82 12.49
N SER A 86 2.85 -6.82 13.18
CA SER A 86 2.10 -7.02 14.42
C SER A 86 0.94 -8.00 14.28
N ILE A 87 0.19 -7.94 13.18
CA ILE A 87 -0.90 -8.90 12.92
C ILE A 87 -0.37 -10.33 12.75
N LEU A 88 0.70 -10.50 11.97
CA LEU A 88 1.30 -11.80 11.72
C LEU A 88 1.94 -12.37 12.98
N GLU A 89 2.61 -11.54 13.80
CA GLU A 89 3.15 -11.95 15.08
C GLU A 89 2.05 -12.43 16.05
N ASN A 90 0.95 -11.70 16.17
CA ASN A 90 -0.17 -12.13 16.99
C ASN A 90 -0.74 -13.49 16.52
N ALA A 91 -0.81 -13.71 15.21
CA ALA A 91 -1.23 -15.00 14.67
C ALA A 91 -0.22 -16.12 14.93
N TYR A 92 1.08 -15.81 14.87
CA TYR A 92 2.16 -16.77 15.12
C TYR A 92 2.21 -17.24 16.57
N TYR A 93 2.05 -16.31 17.53
CA TYR A 93 2.12 -16.62 18.96
C TYR A 93 0.80 -17.11 19.55
N ALA A 94 -0.30 -17.03 18.83
CA ALA A 94 -1.57 -17.56 19.30
C ALA A 94 -1.58 -19.10 19.24
N ASP A 95 -1.81 -19.73 20.41
CA ASP A 95 -1.77 -21.18 20.54
C ASP A 95 -3.11 -21.81 20.10
N SER A 96 -3.35 -21.82 18.79
CA SER A 96 -4.51 -22.51 18.20
C SER A 96 -4.25 -22.92 16.76
N SER A 97 -4.89 -24.01 16.32
CA SER A 97 -4.81 -24.48 14.93
C SER A 97 -5.37 -23.47 13.94
N MET A 98 -6.37 -22.70 14.35
CA MET A 98 -6.96 -21.63 13.55
C MET A 98 -5.96 -20.46 13.36
N ALA A 99 -5.19 -20.12 14.40
CA ALA A 99 -4.15 -19.09 14.33
C ALA A 99 -3.01 -19.51 13.39
N THR A 100 -2.56 -20.77 13.46
CA THR A 100 -1.56 -21.32 12.53
C THR A 100 -2.04 -21.26 11.07
N PHE A 101 -3.30 -21.60 10.83
CA PHE A 101 -3.91 -21.46 9.51
C PHE A 101 -3.93 -20.00 9.04
N ALA A 102 -4.39 -19.07 9.92
CA ALA A 102 -4.43 -17.63 9.62
C ALA A 102 -3.03 -17.07 9.31
N TYR A 103 -2.02 -17.44 10.08
CA TYR A 103 -0.62 -17.07 9.84
C TYR A 103 -0.14 -17.54 8.47
N THR A 104 -0.34 -18.82 8.16
CA THR A 104 0.08 -19.42 6.88
C THR A 104 -0.55 -18.71 5.69
N ILE A 105 -1.87 -18.49 5.73
CA ILE A 105 -2.59 -17.76 4.68
C ILE A 105 -2.14 -16.29 4.64
N GLY A 106 -1.84 -15.69 5.79
CA GLY A 106 -1.28 -14.34 5.89
C GLY A 106 0.06 -14.22 5.14
N ILE A 107 1.00 -15.13 5.36
CA ILE A 107 2.29 -15.15 4.65
C ILE A 107 2.11 -15.34 3.13
N LEU A 108 1.28 -16.28 2.71
CA LEU A 108 0.97 -16.49 1.29
C LEU A 108 0.36 -15.23 0.65
N THR A 109 -0.54 -14.58 1.37
CA THR A 109 -1.15 -13.32 0.92
C THR A 109 -0.13 -12.18 0.84
N ALA A 110 0.85 -12.13 1.74
CA ALA A 110 1.95 -11.15 1.67
C ALA A 110 2.78 -11.34 0.40
N LEU A 111 3.13 -12.58 0.04
CA LEU A 111 3.83 -12.90 -1.20
C LEU A 111 3.04 -12.49 -2.44
N LEU A 112 1.75 -12.81 -2.48
CA LEU A 112 0.87 -12.41 -3.59
C LEU A 112 0.71 -10.87 -3.67
N THR A 113 0.68 -10.18 -2.52
CA THR A 113 0.65 -8.72 -2.45
C THR A 113 1.91 -8.12 -3.06
N ALA A 114 3.07 -8.64 -2.73
CA ALA A 114 4.32 -8.22 -3.33
C ALA A 114 4.31 -8.45 -4.85
N PHE A 115 3.92 -9.63 -5.29
CA PHE A 115 3.87 -10.00 -6.71
C PHE A 115 2.99 -9.06 -7.53
N TYR A 116 1.73 -8.81 -7.11
CA TYR A 116 0.85 -7.94 -7.90
C TYR A 116 1.27 -6.46 -7.85
N SER A 117 1.86 -6.02 -6.74
CA SER A 117 2.34 -4.64 -6.61
C SER A 117 3.53 -4.37 -7.54
N TRP A 118 4.50 -5.29 -7.59
CA TRP A 118 5.61 -5.21 -8.53
C TRP A 118 5.14 -5.30 -9.99
N ARG A 119 4.19 -6.19 -10.28
CA ARG A 119 3.61 -6.30 -11.61
C ARG A 119 2.98 -4.98 -12.05
N LEU A 120 2.21 -4.32 -11.18
CA LEU A 120 1.61 -3.02 -11.47
C LEU A 120 2.67 -1.97 -11.76
N LEU A 121 3.70 -1.84 -10.89
CA LEU A 121 4.76 -0.86 -11.04
C LEU A 121 5.54 -1.03 -12.35
N PHE A 122 5.98 -2.25 -12.63
CA PHE A 122 6.79 -2.52 -13.82
C PHE A 122 5.98 -2.39 -15.11
N MET A 123 4.75 -2.85 -15.14
CA MET A 123 3.93 -2.75 -16.36
C MET A 123 3.48 -1.33 -16.67
N THR A 124 3.26 -0.50 -15.66
CA THR A 124 2.75 0.87 -15.84
C THR A 124 3.88 1.88 -16.02
N PHE A 125 4.87 1.86 -15.13
CA PHE A 125 5.88 2.92 -15.06
C PHE A 125 7.20 2.59 -15.72
N HIS A 126 7.53 1.30 -15.84
CA HIS A 126 8.81 0.84 -16.40
C HIS A 126 8.57 0.03 -17.68
N GLY A 127 9.67 -0.35 -18.32
CA GLY A 127 9.62 -1.08 -19.58
C GLY A 127 9.30 -0.20 -20.80
N GLU A 128 8.99 -0.85 -21.91
CA GLU A 128 8.69 -0.19 -23.17
C GLU A 128 7.26 0.34 -23.18
N ASN A 129 7.06 1.51 -23.80
CA ASN A 129 5.74 2.05 -24.02
C ASN A 129 4.94 1.15 -24.99
N LYS A 130 3.75 0.74 -24.56
CA LYS A 130 2.81 -0.08 -25.36
C LYS A 130 1.55 0.70 -25.73
N SER A 131 1.45 1.97 -25.30
CA SER A 131 0.33 2.83 -25.67
C SER A 131 0.54 3.46 -27.04
N ASP A 132 -0.54 4.01 -27.58
CA ASP A 132 -0.46 4.84 -28.78
C ASP A 132 0.48 6.02 -28.54
N LYS A 133 1.35 6.29 -29.55
CA LYS A 133 2.39 7.34 -29.46
C LYS A 133 1.80 8.70 -29.13
N LYS A 134 0.64 9.03 -29.71
CA LYS A 134 -0.05 10.29 -29.46
C LYS A 134 -0.49 10.43 -28.00
N THR A 135 -1.08 9.40 -27.41
CA THR A 135 -1.49 9.36 -26.00
C THR A 135 -0.28 9.50 -25.07
N PHE A 136 0.79 8.76 -25.35
CA PHE A 136 2.02 8.83 -24.55
C PHE A 136 2.69 10.20 -24.60
N ASP A 137 2.75 10.83 -25.79
CA ASP A 137 3.42 12.12 -25.94
C ASP A 137 2.66 13.26 -25.24
N HIS A 138 1.33 13.15 -25.11
CA HIS A 138 0.50 14.11 -24.38
C HIS A 138 0.41 13.83 -22.88
N ALA A 139 0.88 12.68 -22.41
CA ALA A 139 0.87 12.36 -20.98
C ALA A 139 1.72 13.36 -20.19
N HIS A 140 1.14 13.97 -19.18
CA HIS A 140 1.77 14.96 -18.30
C HIS A 140 1.29 14.78 -16.87
N GLU A 141 2.03 15.35 -15.92
CA GLU A 141 1.71 15.26 -14.50
C GLU A 141 0.37 15.93 -14.18
N SER A 142 -0.34 15.38 -13.21
CA SER A 142 -1.61 15.92 -12.75
C SER A 142 -1.44 17.28 -12.06
N PRO A 143 -2.49 18.14 -12.05
CA PRO A 143 -2.42 19.47 -11.43
C PRO A 143 -2.22 19.38 -9.90
N LEU A 144 -1.80 20.50 -9.28
CA LEU A 144 -1.50 20.59 -7.85
C LEU A 144 -2.66 20.13 -6.94
N VAL A 145 -3.90 20.35 -7.35
CA VAL A 145 -5.09 19.89 -6.63
C VAL A 145 -5.11 18.37 -6.44
N MET A 146 -4.53 17.62 -7.38
CA MET A 146 -4.40 16.17 -7.28
C MET A 146 -3.09 15.74 -6.60
N THR A 147 -1.99 16.42 -6.89
CA THR A 147 -0.66 16.02 -6.40
C THR A 147 -0.44 16.36 -4.93
N LEU A 148 -1.02 17.44 -4.40
CA LEU A 148 -0.90 17.81 -3.00
C LEU A 148 -1.49 16.76 -2.03
N PRO A 149 -2.73 16.27 -2.23
CA PRO A 149 -3.24 15.14 -1.44
C PRO A 149 -2.37 13.90 -1.51
N LEU A 150 -1.80 13.57 -2.68
CA LEU A 150 -0.88 12.44 -2.83
C LEU A 150 0.36 12.60 -1.95
N ALA A 151 0.96 13.81 -1.89
CA ALA A 151 2.12 14.08 -1.05
C ALA A 151 1.81 13.87 0.45
N LEU A 152 0.65 14.36 0.92
CA LEU A 152 0.20 14.18 2.30
C LEU A 152 -0.03 12.70 2.63
N LEU A 153 -0.67 11.95 1.74
CA LEU A 153 -0.89 10.52 1.92
C LEU A 153 0.42 9.72 1.87
N ALA A 154 1.37 10.13 1.04
CA ALA A 154 2.70 9.53 0.99
C ALA A 154 3.45 9.73 2.31
N PHE A 155 3.40 10.94 2.89
CA PHE A 155 3.95 11.20 4.22
C PHE A 155 3.34 10.25 5.27
N GLY A 156 2.02 10.12 5.31
CA GLY A 156 1.33 9.19 6.21
C GLY A 156 1.71 7.73 5.95
N SER A 157 1.86 7.33 4.69
CA SER A 157 2.25 5.97 4.30
C SER A 157 3.67 5.60 4.74
N ILE A 158 4.55 6.58 4.92
CA ILE A 158 5.91 6.36 5.42
C ILE A 158 5.94 6.42 6.96
N PHE A 159 5.40 7.49 7.56
CA PHE A 159 5.73 7.86 8.94
C PHE A 159 4.67 7.50 9.98
N VAL A 160 3.38 7.43 9.62
CA VAL A 160 2.30 7.23 10.60
C VAL A 160 2.47 5.91 11.37
N GLY A 161 2.90 4.84 10.69
CA GLY A 161 3.16 3.56 11.35
C GLY A 161 4.21 3.69 12.46
N MET A 162 5.33 4.35 12.16
CA MET A 162 6.42 4.55 13.12
C MET A 162 5.99 5.43 14.31
N PHE A 163 5.28 6.54 14.05
CA PHE A 163 4.89 7.46 15.12
C PHE A 163 3.82 6.89 16.06
N PHE A 164 2.95 6.03 15.56
CA PHE A 164 1.84 5.50 16.32
C PHE A 164 2.03 4.05 16.80
N ALA A 165 3.10 3.37 16.41
CA ALA A 165 3.35 1.99 16.81
C ALA A 165 3.31 1.80 18.33
N ASP A 166 3.97 2.68 19.10
CA ASP A 166 4.01 2.57 20.56
C ASP A 166 2.63 2.70 21.22
N TYR A 167 1.71 3.47 20.65
CA TYR A 167 0.35 3.64 21.17
C TYR A 167 -0.55 2.44 20.90
N TYR A 168 -0.34 1.73 19.80
CA TYR A 168 -1.19 0.60 19.40
C TYR A 168 -0.62 -0.75 19.80
N ILE A 169 0.68 -0.95 19.65
CA ILE A 169 1.34 -2.26 19.79
C ILE A 169 2.57 -2.24 20.69
N GLY A 170 3.00 -1.06 21.15
CA GLY A 170 4.18 -0.88 22.00
C GLY A 170 3.81 -0.64 23.48
N LYS A 171 4.73 0.01 24.19
CA LYS A 171 4.65 0.21 25.65
C LYS A 171 3.45 1.05 26.10
N MET A 172 2.93 1.90 25.22
CA MET A 172 1.81 2.81 25.53
C MET A 172 0.43 2.23 25.20
N GLN A 173 0.36 0.99 24.71
CA GLN A 173 -0.92 0.37 24.35
C GLN A 173 -1.94 0.34 25.51
N TYR A 174 -1.49 0.12 26.74
CA TYR A 174 -2.38 0.06 27.92
C TYR A 174 -2.93 1.43 28.36
N VAL A 175 -2.42 2.52 27.81
CA VAL A 175 -2.92 3.87 28.09
C VAL A 175 -4.03 4.22 27.11
N PHE A 176 -4.00 3.64 25.92
CA PHE A 176 -4.94 3.93 24.84
C PHE A 176 -6.07 2.87 24.73
N TRP A 177 -5.78 1.62 25.08
CA TRP A 177 -6.66 0.45 25.05
C TRP A 177 -6.88 -0.10 26.47
#